data_7291fb196036449cefc8d784d400026e
#
_entry.id   7291fb196036449cefc8d784d400026e
#
_cell.length_a   1.000
_cell.length_b   1.000
_cell.length_c   1.000
_cell.angle_alpha   90.00
_cell.angle_beta   90.00
_cell.angle_gamma   90.00
#
_symmetry.space_group_name_H-M   'P 1'
#
loop_
_entity.id
_entity.type
_entity.pdbx_description
1 polymer ?
#
loop_
_entity_poly.entity_id
_entity_poly.type
_entity_poly.pdbx_seq_one_letter_code
_entity_poly.pdbx_strand_id
1 'polypeptide(L)'
;MRKLRFFRALATLLLLPLLSLVLQSCGMSQGVSSRSNRAQPTEAEVQRRLRADYGDAFDLAGAQFAELVMKKIAPRSGKELQHSINLYPVWSNEDESAVACALEVRFLARDYWSGVSYGTCVLQGVLTLGIPRYKGRPYEVIVNKVQYNEQLKKVSRPAQLQWLEEGVRFNLKMR
;
A
#
# COMPACT_ATOMS: atom_id res chain seq x y z
N MET A 1 -17.77 -43.38 7.45
CA MET A 1 -17.33 -42.03 7.80
C MET A 1 -17.86 -41.02 6.77
N ARG A 2 -19.18 -40.76 6.69
CA ARG A 2 -19.83 -39.86 5.68
C ARG A 2 -20.90 -38.96 6.27
N LYS A 3 -20.88 -38.65 7.58
CA LYS A 3 -21.92 -37.84 8.25
C LYS A 3 -21.50 -36.47 8.80
N LEU A 4 -20.29 -35.97 8.49
CA LEU A 4 -19.82 -34.71 9.10
C LEU A 4 -19.79 -33.50 8.10
N ARG A 5 -20.28 -33.66 6.88
CA ARG A 5 -20.27 -32.55 5.89
C ARG A 5 -21.61 -31.82 5.74
N PHE A 6 -22.68 -32.27 6.37
CA PHE A 6 -23.99 -31.64 6.21
C PHE A 6 -24.30 -30.53 7.24
N PHE A 7 -23.57 -30.45 8.33
CA PHE A 7 -23.83 -29.45 9.39
C PHE A 7 -23.22 -28.09 9.19
N ARG A 8 -22.27 -27.93 8.21
CA ARG A 8 -21.66 -26.64 7.94
C ARG A 8 -22.40 -25.76 6.93
N ALA A 9 -23.31 -26.30 6.16
CA ALA A 9 -24.08 -25.54 5.17
C ALA A 9 -25.36 -24.89 5.71
N LEU A 10 -25.86 -25.33 6.90
CA LEU A 10 -27.12 -24.82 7.47
C LEU A 10 -26.90 -23.60 8.39
N ALA A 11 -25.70 -23.39 8.91
CA ALA A 11 -25.42 -22.29 9.84
C ALA A 11 -25.17 -20.93 9.13
N THR A 12 -24.87 -20.93 7.84
CA THR A 12 -24.64 -19.69 7.08
C THR A 12 -25.90 -19.08 6.48
N LEU A 13 -26.99 -19.81 6.40
CA LEU A 13 -28.23 -19.32 5.79
C LEU A 13 -29.19 -18.61 6.79
N LEU A 14 -28.95 -18.71 8.09
CA LEU A 14 -29.83 -18.15 9.14
C LEU A 14 -29.32 -16.81 9.71
N LEU A 15 -28.14 -16.33 9.32
CA LEU A 15 -27.55 -15.07 9.83
C LEU A 15 -27.77 -13.87 8.93
N LEU A 16 -28.29 -14.04 7.73
CA LEU A 16 -28.51 -12.96 6.76
C LEU A 16 -29.77 -12.09 6.98
N PRO A 17 -30.87 -12.52 7.63
CA PRO A 17 -32.00 -11.63 7.82
C PRO A 17 -31.96 -10.76 9.09
N LEU A 18 -30.98 -10.95 10.00
CA LEU A 18 -30.93 -10.18 11.26
C LEU A 18 -30.15 -8.86 11.13
N LEU A 19 -29.41 -8.67 10.04
CA LEU A 19 -28.62 -7.43 9.81
C LEU A 19 -29.42 -6.31 9.13
N SER A 20 -30.63 -6.61 8.61
CA SER A 20 -31.46 -5.62 7.90
C SER A 20 -32.47 -4.89 8.78
N LEU A 21 -32.58 -5.23 10.07
CA LEU A 21 -33.58 -4.65 10.98
C LEU A 21 -33.07 -3.55 11.92
N VAL A 22 -31.78 -3.24 11.89
CA VAL A 22 -31.18 -2.21 12.77
C VAL A 22 -31.09 -0.81 12.11
N LEU A 23 -31.43 -0.69 10.83
CA LEU A 23 -31.31 0.58 10.09
C LEU A 23 -32.61 1.39 9.96
N GLN A 24 -33.70 1.01 10.66
CA GLN A 24 -34.99 1.69 10.55
C GLN A 24 -35.54 2.31 11.83
N SER A 25 -34.71 2.86 12.70
CA SER A 25 -35.25 3.70 13.77
C SER A 25 -34.32 4.86 14.13
N CYS A 26 -34.40 5.94 13.37
CA CYS A 26 -34.18 7.29 13.84
C CYS A 26 -35.03 8.22 12.99
N GLY A 27 -36.30 8.32 13.38
CA GLY A 27 -37.20 9.33 12.88
C GLY A 27 -37.12 10.60 13.72
N MET A 28 -37.11 11.71 13.02
CA MET A 28 -37.60 13.04 13.38
C MET A 28 -37.14 13.67 14.71
N SER A 29 -36.24 14.65 14.59
CA SER A 29 -36.42 15.92 15.27
C SER A 29 -36.03 17.06 14.33
N GLN A 30 -37.03 17.86 13.95
CA GLN A 30 -36.88 19.12 13.23
C GLN A 30 -36.20 20.12 14.19
N GLY A 31 -34.92 20.36 13.96
CA GLY A 31 -34.19 21.47 14.52
C GLY A 31 -33.64 22.30 13.35
N VAL A 32 -34.29 23.44 13.07
CA VAL A 32 -33.83 24.43 12.10
C VAL A 32 -32.49 24.95 12.56
N SER A 33 -31.43 24.44 11.99
CA SER A 33 -30.09 25.02 12.03
C SER A 33 -29.56 25.03 10.61
N SER A 34 -29.49 26.19 10.01
CA SER A 34 -28.87 26.45 8.71
C SER A 34 -27.36 26.21 8.78
N ARG A 35 -26.96 24.95 8.96
CA ARG A 35 -25.61 24.51 8.66
C ARG A 35 -25.53 24.32 7.16
N SER A 36 -24.69 25.14 6.54
CA SER A 36 -24.31 24.98 5.13
C SER A 36 -24.05 23.51 4.86
N ASN A 37 -24.87 22.88 4.03
CA ASN A 37 -24.65 21.56 3.46
C ASN A 37 -23.40 21.65 2.57
N ARG A 38 -22.21 21.68 3.17
CA ARG A 38 -21.01 21.29 2.43
C ARG A 38 -21.16 19.81 2.18
N ALA A 39 -21.50 19.48 0.94
CA ALA A 39 -21.49 18.10 0.49
C ALA A 39 -20.15 17.47 0.90
N GLN A 40 -20.19 16.31 1.53
CA GLN A 40 -18.97 15.61 1.85
C GLN A 40 -18.20 15.38 0.54
N PRO A 41 -16.87 15.63 0.51
CA PRO A 41 -16.08 15.44 -0.69
C PRO A 41 -16.20 14.00 -1.16
N THR A 42 -16.36 13.81 -2.45
CA THR A 42 -16.38 12.46 -3.05
C THR A 42 -15.01 11.81 -2.91
N GLU A 43 -14.99 10.47 -2.92
CA GLU A 43 -13.73 9.71 -2.86
C GLU A 43 -12.74 10.16 -3.95
N ALA A 44 -13.24 10.44 -5.15
CA ALA A 44 -12.41 10.94 -6.27
C ALA A 44 -11.81 12.32 -6.00
N GLU A 45 -12.52 13.19 -5.30
CA GLU A 45 -12.01 14.52 -4.90
C GLU A 45 -10.94 14.39 -3.81
N VAL A 46 -11.14 13.51 -2.83
CA VAL A 46 -10.14 13.22 -1.80
C VAL A 46 -8.87 12.65 -2.45
N GLN A 47 -9.00 11.67 -3.33
CA GLN A 47 -7.88 11.10 -4.07
C GLN A 47 -7.11 12.16 -4.87
N ARG A 48 -7.81 13.04 -5.57
CA ARG A 48 -7.20 14.12 -6.36
C ARG A 48 -6.42 15.10 -5.47
N ARG A 49 -6.99 15.49 -4.31
CA ARG A 49 -6.33 16.36 -3.33
C ARG A 49 -5.08 15.72 -2.78
N LEU A 50 -5.17 14.50 -2.23
CA LEU A 50 -4.04 13.80 -1.65
C LEU A 50 -2.92 13.60 -2.67
N ARG A 51 -3.27 13.34 -3.92
CA ARG A 51 -2.30 13.21 -5.00
C ARG A 51 -1.64 14.55 -5.35
N ALA A 52 -2.38 15.65 -5.35
CA ALA A 52 -1.82 16.98 -5.59
C ALA A 52 -0.87 17.41 -4.45
N ASP A 53 -1.22 17.06 -3.20
CA ASP A 53 -0.45 17.49 -2.03
C ASP A 53 0.79 16.62 -1.77
N TYR A 54 0.73 15.31 -2.07
CA TYR A 54 1.76 14.34 -1.69
C TYR A 54 2.35 13.53 -2.84
N GLY A 55 1.90 13.75 -4.09
CA GLY A 55 2.34 12.95 -5.26
C GLY A 55 3.86 12.95 -5.42
N ASP A 56 4.49 14.11 -5.41
CA ASP A 56 5.95 14.24 -5.55
C ASP A 56 6.71 13.50 -4.43
N ALA A 57 6.17 13.55 -3.20
CA ALA A 57 6.77 12.84 -2.07
C ALA A 57 6.64 11.31 -2.22
N PHE A 58 5.50 10.84 -2.72
CA PHE A 58 5.32 9.43 -3.02
C PHE A 58 6.23 8.96 -4.16
N ASP A 59 6.32 9.71 -5.24
CA ASP A 59 7.16 9.36 -6.39
C ASP A 59 8.64 9.25 -5.96
N LEU A 60 9.11 10.22 -5.18
CA LEU A 60 10.49 10.22 -4.67
C LEU A 60 10.72 9.08 -3.67
N ALA A 61 9.75 8.81 -2.76
CA ALA A 61 9.84 7.71 -1.81
C ALA A 61 9.82 6.35 -2.50
N GLY A 62 8.95 6.18 -3.50
CA GLY A 62 8.89 4.97 -4.32
C GLY A 62 10.19 4.70 -5.07
N ALA A 63 10.77 5.74 -5.69
CA ALA A 63 12.07 5.64 -6.37
C ALA A 63 13.19 5.23 -5.39
N GLN A 64 13.27 5.89 -4.24
CA GLN A 64 14.25 5.56 -3.20
C GLN A 64 14.07 4.14 -2.66
N PHE A 65 12.83 3.69 -2.46
CA PHE A 65 12.55 2.33 -2.06
C PHE A 65 12.99 1.33 -3.12
N ALA A 66 12.67 1.56 -4.40
CA ALA A 66 13.09 0.69 -5.49
C ALA A 66 14.63 0.57 -5.57
N GLU A 67 15.35 1.68 -5.41
CA GLU A 67 16.81 1.66 -5.33
C GLU A 67 17.34 0.84 -4.15
N LEU A 68 16.73 0.98 -2.96
CA LEU A 68 17.08 0.19 -1.78
C LEU A 68 16.87 -1.32 -2.02
N VAL A 69 15.74 -1.69 -2.62
CA VAL A 69 15.44 -3.07 -2.98
C VAL A 69 16.45 -3.62 -3.98
N MET A 70 16.69 -2.90 -5.08
CA MET A 70 17.65 -3.32 -6.11
C MET A 70 19.07 -3.45 -5.54
N LYS A 71 19.51 -2.50 -4.73
CA LYS A 71 20.82 -2.53 -4.08
C LYS A 71 20.97 -3.70 -3.11
N LYS A 72 19.92 -4.07 -2.41
CA LYS A 72 19.97 -5.11 -1.38
C LYS A 72 19.72 -6.51 -1.94
N ILE A 73 18.78 -6.65 -2.87
CA ILE A 73 18.34 -7.95 -3.40
C ILE A 73 19.10 -8.32 -4.67
N ALA A 74 19.34 -7.37 -5.56
CA ALA A 74 20.02 -7.58 -6.82
C ALA A 74 21.35 -6.81 -6.93
N PRO A 75 22.28 -6.91 -5.96
CA PRO A 75 23.50 -6.10 -5.94
C PRO A 75 24.44 -6.40 -7.12
N ARG A 76 24.23 -7.53 -7.80
CA ARG A 76 25.01 -7.97 -8.97
C ARG A 76 24.35 -7.63 -10.29
N SER A 77 23.09 -7.24 -10.28
CA SER A 77 22.43 -6.74 -11.49
C SER A 77 23.00 -5.35 -11.77
N GLY A 78 23.62 -5.14 -12.92
CA GLY A 78 24.26 -3.88 -13.28
C GLY A 78 23.30 -2.68 -13.20
N LYS A 79 23.83 -1.46 -13.28
CA LYS A 79 23.13 -0.17 -13.13
C LYS A 79 21.95 0.08 -14.08
N GLU A 80 21.69 -0.81 -15.03
CA GLU A 80 20.66 -0.67 -16.07
C GLU A 80 19.36 -1.44 -15.79
N LEU A 81 19.07 -1.78 -14.55
CA LEU A 81 17.79 -2.40 -14.24
C LEU A 81 16.66 -1.40 -14.49
N GLN A 82 15.98 -1.59 -15.59
CA GLN A 82 14.71 -0.90 -15.84
C GLN A 82 13.73 -1.32 -14.74
N HIS A 83 13.30 -0.37 -13.97
CA HIS A 83 12.24 -0.57 -12.98
C HIS A 83 11.04 0.31 -13.31
N SER A 84 9.85 -0.17 -13.01
CA SER A 84 8.63 0.62 -13.03
C SER A 84 8.01 0.63 -11.64
N ILE A 85 7.42 1.75 -11.29
CA ILE A 85 6.80 1.97 -9.99
C ILE A 85 5.37 2.44 -10.23
N ASN A 86 4.40 1.80 -9.57
CA ASN A 86 3.02 2.22 -9.53
C ASN A 86 2.63 2.52 -8.08
N LEU A 87 2.00 3.65 -7.84
CA LEU A 87 1.75 4.23 -6.52
C LEU A 87 0.29 4.67 -6.32
N TYR A 88 -0.69 3.85 -6.59
CA TYR A 88 -2.10 4.22 -6.45
C TYR A 88 -2.96 3.03 -6.05
N PRO A 89 -4.10 3.25 -5.34
CA PRO A 89 -4.68 4.50 -4.85
C PRO A 89 -3.95 5.10 -3.63
N VAL A 90 -4.28 6.37 -3.29
CA VAL A 90 -3.76 7.08 -2.11
C VAL A 90 -4.86 7.20 -1.07
N TRP A 91 -4.54 7.08 0.21
CA TRP A 91 -5.47 7.31 1.32
C TRP A 91 -4.75 7.96 2.51
N SER A 92 -5.51 8.58 3.41
CA SER A 92 -4.99 9.16 4.65
C SER A 92 -5.67 8.54 5.86
N ASN A 93 -5.04 8.66 7.02
CA ASN A 93 -5.71 8.45 8.30
C ASN A 93 -6.61 9.66 8.64
N GLU A 94 -7.44 9.53 9.68
CA GLU A 94 -8.45 10.54 10.04
C GLU A 94 -7.86 11.91 10.37
N ASP A 95 -6.71 11.95 11.03
CA ASP A 95 -6.02 13.19 11.44
C ASP A 95 -5.00 13.68 10.39
N GLU A 96 -4.92 13.03 9.25
CA GLU A 96 -3.95 13.30 8.18
C GLU A 96 -2.47 13.37 8.66
N SER A 97 -2.14 12.77 9.80
CA SER A 97 -0.75 12.69 10.26
C SER A 97 0.07 11.69 9.45
N ALA A 98 -0.58 10.84 8.68
CA ALA A 98 0.04 9.92 7.74
C ALA A 98 -0.84 9.77 6.49
N VAL A 99 -0.18 9.65 5.36
CA VAL A 99 -0.78 9.29 4.07
C VAL A 99 -0.13 8.04 3.54
N ALA A 100 -0.90 7.22 2.85
CA ALA A 100 -0.39 5.96 2.33
C ALA A 100 -0.86 5.73 0.89
N CYS A 101 -0.12 4.90 0.15
CA CYS A 101 -0.53 4.44 -1.17
C CYS A 101 -0.20 2.97 -1.37
N ALA A 102 -0.91 2.33 -2.28
CA ALA A 102 -0.49 1.04 -2.80
C ALA A 102 0.77 1.22 -3.64
N LEU A 103 1.75 0.36 -3.40
CA LEU A 103 3.03 0.37 -4.09
C LEU A 103 3.18 -0.93 -4.89
N GLU A 104 3.55 -0.81 -6.15
CA GLU A 104 4.05 -1.93 -6.93
C GLU A 104 5.39 -1.54 -7.57
N VAL A 105 6.41 -2.36 -7.36
CA VAL A 105 7.72 -2.22 -8.01
C VAL A 105 7.95 -3.44 -8.89
N ARG A 106 8.29 -3.22 -10.15
CA ARG A 106 8.68 -4.25 -11.10
C ARG A 106 10.08 -3.99 -11.60
N PHE A 107 10.92 -5.00 -11.62
CA PHE A 107 12.26 -4.92 -12.18
C PHE A 107 12.68 -6.24 -12.81
N LEU A 108 13.58 -6.16 -13.79
CA LEU A 108 14.14 -7.32 -14.45
C LEU A 108 15.40 -7.79 -13.70
N ALA A 109 15.36 -8.97 -13.14
CA ALA A 109 16.55 -9.56 -12.55
C ALA A 109 17.41 -10.25 -13.63
N ARG A 110 18.70 -9.92 -13.68
CA ARG A 110 19.68 -10.55 -14.58
C ARG A 110 20.89 -11.05 -13.78
N ASP A 111 21.45 -12.15 -14.23
CA ASP A 111 22.75 -12.58 -13.74
C ASP A 111 23.85 -11.64 -14.27
N TYR A 112 24.70 -11.15 -13.37
CA TYR A 112 25.76 -10.20 -13.72
C TYR A 112 26.80 -10.79 -14.68
N TRP A 113 27.13 -12.09 -14.52
CA TRP A 113 28.20 -12.73 -15.26
C TRP A 113 27.74 -13.30 -16.60
N SER A 114 26.57 -13.90 -16.62
CA SER A 114 26.03 -14.55 -17.81
C SER A 114 25.10 -13.68 -18.63
N GLY A 115 24.63 -12.55 -18.08
CA GLY A 115 23.60 -11.72 -18.69
C GLY A 115 22.22 -12.39 -18.80
N VAL A 116 22.09 -13.61 -18.28
CA VAL A 116 20.84 -14.38 -18.34
C VAL A 116 19.76 -13.68 -17.52
N SER A 117 18.59 -13.46 -18.12
CA SER A 117 17.43 -12.90 -17.44
C SER A 117 16.74 -13.97 -16.60
N TYR A 118 16.57 -13.70 -15.32
CA TYR A 118 15.75 -14.51 -14.43
C TYR A 118 14.26 -14.20 -14.53
N GLY A 119 13.86 -13.21 -15.33
CA GLY A 119 12.49 -12.76 -15.50
C GLY A 119 12.14 -11.55 -14.64
N THR A 120 10.89 -11.14 -14.72
CA THR A 120 10.39 -9.95 -14.02
C THR A 120 10.07 -10.26 -12.56
N CYS A 121 10.79 -9.62 -11.67
CA CYS A 121 10.49 -9.57 -10.25
C CYS A 121 9.39 -8.53 -9.99
N VAL A 122 8.38 -8.91 -9.20
CA VAL A 122 7.28 -8.05 -8.80
C VAL A 122 7.21 -8.02 -7.29
N LEU A 123 7.13 -6.82 -6.73
CA LEU A 123 6.97 -6.57 -5.31
C LEU A 123 5.80 -5.60 -5.15
N GLN A 124 4.85 -5.95 -4.29
CA GLN A 124 3.70 -5.12 -3.94
C GLN A 124 3.71 -4.85 -2.44
N GLY A 125 3.18 -3.71 -2.03
CA GLY A 125 3.12 -3.34 -0.62
C GLY A 125 2.32 -2.08 -0.38
N VAL A 126 2.42 -1.58 0.84
CA VAL A 126 1.85 -0.29 1.25
C VAL A 126 3.00 0.63 1.63
N LEU A 127 3.10 1.76 0.93
CA LEU A 127 4.03 2.84 1.23
C LEU A 127 3.28 3.90 2.04
N THR A 128 3.77 4.20 3.22
CA THR A 128 3.21 5.19 4.14
C THR A 128 4.21 6.33 4.35
N LEU A 129 3.73 7.56 4.23
CA LEU A 129 4.46 8.78 4.58
C LEU A 129 3.92 9.32 5.90
N GLY A 130 4.74 9.33 6.94
CA GLY A 130 4.46 10.08 8.16
C GLY A 130 4.69 11.57 7.93
N ILE A 131 3.65 12.39 8.09
CA ILE A 131 3.70 13.82 7.81
C ILE A 131 4.40 14.53 8.97
N PRO A 132 5.50 15.25 8.70
CA PRO A 132 6.22 15.93 9.77
C PRO A 132 5.41 17.11 10.33
N ARG A 133 5.35 17.21 11.66
CA ARG A 133 4.65 18.32 12.35
C ARG A 133 5.27 19.70 12.05
N TYR A 134 6.53 19.74 11.66
CA TYR A 134 7.27 20.97 11.39
C TYR A 134 7.81 20.97 9.97
N LYS A 135 7.61 22.10 9.29
CA LYS A 135 8.11 22.33 7.91
C LYS A 135 9.63 22.11 7.85
N GLY A 136 10.10 21.44 6.82
CA GLY A 136 11.54 21.15 6.61
C GLY A 136 12.08 19.93 7.34
N ARG A 137 11.27 19.24 8.12
CA ARG A 137 11.64 17.92 8.65
C ARG A 137 11.44 16.84 7.60
N PRO A 138 12.23 15.77 7.61
CA PRO A 138 12.04 14.65 6.69
C PRO A 138 10.71 13.92 6.96
N TYR A 139 10.13 13.36 5.91
CA TYR A 139 9.06 12.38 6.05
C TYR A 139 9.63 11.07 6.57
N GLU A 140 8.97 10.45 7.51
CA GLU A 140 9.23 9.05 7.85
C GLU A 140 8.52 8.17 6.83
N VAL A 141 9.28 7.35 6.10
CA VAL A 141 8.72 6.44 5.10
C VAL A 141 8.75 5.02 5.64
N ILE A 142 7.61 4.35 5.56
CA ILE A 142 7.46 2.95 5.94
C ILE A 142 6.86 2.19 4.76
N VAL A 143 7.51 1.13 4.32
CA VAL A 143 6.93 0.17 3.36
C VAL A 143 6.69 -1.13 4.10
N ASN A 144 5.44 -1.57 4.17
CA ASN A 144 5.02 -2.77 4.88
C ASN A 144 4.01 -3.59 4.05
N LYS A 145 3.51 -4.70 4.62
CA LYS A 145 2.58 -5.64 3.96
C LYS A 145 3.11 -6.10 2.60
N VAL A 146 4.42 -6.34 2.54
CA VAL A 146 5.10 -6.67 1.29
C VAL A 146 4.73 -8.07 0.84
N GLN A 147 4.32 -8.18 -0.42
CA GLN A 147 4.11 -9.41 -1.16
C GLN A 147 5.03 -9.42 -2.37
N TYR A 148 5.48 -10.59 -2.78
CA TYR A 148 6.40 -10.73 -3.90
C TYR A 148 6.13 -12.02 -4.68
N ASN A 149 6.51 -12.01 -5.95
CA ASN A 149 6.31 -13.15 -6.82
C ASN A 149 7.42 -14.20 -6.67
N GLU A 150 7.20 -15.38 -7.25
CA GLU A 150 8.16 -16.49 -7.21
C GLU A 150 9.52 -16.16 -7.85
N GLN A 151 9.57 -15.21 -8.78
CA GLN A 151 10.84 -14.80 -9.39
C GLN A 151 11.70 -14.04 -8.38
N LEU A 152 11.11 -13.10 -7.62
CA LEU A 152 11.83 -12.41 -6.56
C LEU A 152 12.35 -13.40 -5.50
N LYS A 153 11.52 -14.37 -5.13
CA LYS A 153 11.89 -15.41 -4.18
C LYS A 153 13.09 -16.24 -4.63
N LYS A 154 13.13 -16.60 -5.92
CA LYS A 154 14.25 -17.39 -6.50
C LYS A 154 15.57 -16.63 -6.51
N VAL A 155 15.56 -15.32 -6.76
CA VAL A 155 16.78 -14.50 -6.85
C VAL A 155 17.23 -13.92 -5.52
N SER A 156 16.39 -14.00 -4.48
CA SER A 156 16.65 -13.44 -3.15
C SER A 156 17.15 -14.48 -2.18
N ARG A 157 17.98 -14.05 -1.21
CA ARG A 157 18.36 -14.87 -0.06
C ARG A 157 17.27 -14.77 1.03
N PRO A 158 17.10 -15.79 1.89
CA PRO A 158 16.11 -15.75 2.98
C PRO A 158 16.17 -14.48 3.85
N ALA A 159 17.36 -14.03 4.24
CA ALA A 159 17.53 -12.82 5.02
C ALA A 159 17.11 -11.52 4.30
N GLN A 160 17.13 -11.52 2.95
CA GLN A 160 16.66 -10.37 2.15
C GLN A 160 15.13 -10.36 2.07
N LEU A 161 14.49 -11.52 1.98
CA LEU A 161 13.04 -11.66 2.04
C LEU A 161 12.52 -11.30 3.42
N GLN A 162 13.15 -11.79 4.48
CA GLN A 162 12.82 -11.42 5.85
C GLN A 162 12.88 -9.90 6.06
N TRP A 163 13.91 -9.22 5.56
CA TRP A 163 14.01 -7.76 5.63
C TRP A 163 12.84 -7.06 4.95
N LEU A 164 12.32 -7.57 3.82
CA LEU A 164 11.13 -7.03 3.17
C LEU A 164 9.87 -7.28 4.01
N GLU A 165 9.73 -8.48 4.58
CA GLU A 165 8.58 -8.88 5.38
C GLU A 165 8.47 -8.12 6.70
N GLU A 166 9.60 -7.81 7.35
CA GLU A 166 9.68 -6.99 8.56
C GLU A 166 9.31 -5.52 8.30
N GLY A 167 9.29 -5.12 7.05
CA GLY A 167 9.03 -3.75 6.61
C GLY A 167 10.29 -2.89 6.54
N VAL A 168 10.31 -2.03 5.54
CA VAL A 168 11.45 -1.16 5.23
C VAL A 168 11.14 0.26 5.71
N ARG A 169 12.05 0.86 6.48
CA ARG A 169 11.92 2.21 7.01
C ARG A 169 13.09 3.07 6.56
N PHE A 170 12.80 4.30 6.16
CA PHE A 170 13.82 5.31 5.83
C PHE A 170 13.25 6.72 5.95
N ASN A 171 14.12 7.72 5.91
CA ASN A 171 13.73 9.12 5.95
C ASN A 171 13.88 9.76 4.55
N LEU A 172 12.85 10.50 4.14
CA LEU A 172 12.81 11.23 2.89
C LEU A 172 12.92 12.73 3.16
N LYS A 173 13.94 13.37 2.60
CA LYS A 173 14.07 14.84 2.60
C LYS A 173 13.57 15.39 1.27
N MET A 174 12.55 16.22 1.32
CA MET A 174 12.19 17.07 0.17
C MET A 174 13.18 18.24 0.09
N ARG A 175 13.68 18.48 -1.10
CA ARG A 175 14.56 19.64 -1.39
C ARG A 175 13.75 20.88 -1.68
#